data_85789d9a2592d8c35cc444d5d5b7ddf3
#
_entry.id   85789d9a2592d8c35cc444d5d5b7ddf3
#
_cell.length_a   1.000
_cell.length_b   1.000
_cell.length_c   1.000
_cell.angle_alpha   90.00
_cell.angle_beta   90.00
_cell.angle_gamma   90.00
#
_symmetry.space_group_name_H-M   'P 1'
#
loop_
_entity.id
_entity.type
_entity.pdbx_description
1 polymer ?
#
loop_
_entity_poly.entity_id
_entity_poly.type
_entity_poly.pdbx_seq_one_letter_code
_entity_poly.pdbx_strand_id
1 'polypeptide(L)'
;MKRTLLMLCLACSALPARASLWEAVCRVESNGNPLAVGDGGRAAGIAQIWAITVKDVNRIAGTNYTLNDRFDVEKSRAIFHLYTEHYGKGQSDEVKARIWNGGPNAMKATGQKLTNLNRYWNKIKKHL
;
A
#
# COMPACT_ATOMS: atom_id res chain seq x y z
N MET A 1 3.17 62.70 -5.77
CA MET A 1 2.80 61.68 -4.75
C MET A 1 3.06 60.30 -5.35
N LYS A 2 4.12 59.63 -4.90
CA LYS A 2 4.43 58.27 -5.36
C LYS A 2 3.67 57.29 -4.47
N ARG A 3 2.70 56.59 -5.02
CA ARG A 3 2.00 55.50 -4.31
C ARG A 3 2.92 54.24 -4.40
N THR A 4 3.51 53.88 -3.30
CA THR A 4 4.26 52.62 -3.15
C THR A 4 3.26 51.49 -3.00
N LEU A 5 3.09 50.66 -4.04
CA LEU A 5 2.27 49.48 -4.01
C LEU A 5 3.05 48.37 -3.25
N LEU A 6 2.64 48.10 -2.03
CA LEU A 6 3.21 47.01 -1.21
C LEU A 6 2.64 45.68 -1.76
N MET A 7 3.46 44.95 -2.54
CA MET A 7 3.12 43.58 -2.93
C MET A 7 3.30 42.69 -1.70
N LEU A 8 2.19 42.27 -1.14
CA LEU A 8 2.15 41.23 -0.11
C LEU A 8 2.35 39.88 -0.80
N CYS A 9 3.58 39.37 -0.82
CA CYS A 9 3.85 37.99 -1.21
C CYS A 9 3.23 37.05 -0.17
N LEU A 10 2.05 36.49 -0.46
CA LEU A 10 1.55 35.33 0.26
C LEU A 10 2.48 34.18 -0.06
N ALA A 11 3.42 33.87 0.82
CA ALA A 11 4.13 32.60 0.79
C ALA A 11 3.10 31.50 1.10
N CYS A 12 2.60 30.87 0.04
CA CYS A 12 1.81 29.65 0.15
C CYS A 12 2.77 28.55 0.60
N SER A 13 2.92 28.36 1.91
CA SER A 13 3.61 27.20 2.46
C SER A 13 2.74 25.98 2.16
N ALA A 14 3.02 25.31 1.04
CA ALA A 14 2.43 24.01 0.73
C ALA A 14 2.82 23.04 1.84
N LEU A 15 1.85 22.55 2.61
CA LEU A 15 2.07 21.44 3.53
C LEU A 15 2.57 20.24 2.72
N PRO A 16 3.56 19.48 3.22
CA PRO A 16 4.00 18.29 2.52
C PRO A 16 2.82 17.36 2.30
N ALA A 17 2.65 16.88 1.06
CA ALA A 17 1.60 15.92 0.72
C ALA A 17 1.77 14.67 1.59
N ARG A 18 0.66 14.21 2.21
CA ARG A 18 0.62 12.99 2.98
C ARG A 18 0.93 11.80 2.07
N ALA A 19 1.77 10.87 2.52
CA ALA A 19 2.06 9.65 1.77
C ALA A 19 0.78 8.80 1.60
N SER A 20 0.63 8.17 0.43
CA SER A 20 -0.47 7.25 0.15
C SER A 20 -0.28 5.92 0.90
N LEU A 21 -1.37 5.16 1.07
CA LEU A 21 -1.29 3.81 1.63
C LEU A 21 -0.33 2.93 0.82
N TRP A 22 -0.36 3.03 -0.52
CA TRP A 22 0.58 2.30 -1.38
C TRP A 22 2.03 2.59 -1.04
N GLU A 23 2.40 3.85 -0.89
CA GLU A 23 3.77 4.25 -0.55
C GLU A 23 4.17 3.73 0.83
N ALA A 24 3.28 3.82 1.82
CA ALA A 24 3.52 3.29 3.15
C ALA A 24 3.71 1.76 3.14
N VAL A 25 2.90 1.04 2.37
CA VAL A 25 3.03 -0.42 2.19
C VAL A 25 4.38 -0.77 1.57
N CYS A 26 4.78 -0.11 0.49
CA CYS A 26 6.08 -0.33 -0.15
C CYS A 26 7.24 -0.09 0.82
N ARG A 27 7.12 0.94 1.65
CA ARG A 27 8.15 1.26 2.65
C ARG A 27 8.27 0.16 3.71
N VAL A 28 7.15 -0.32 4.23
CA VAL A 28 7.13 -1.35 5.27
C VAL A 28 7.52 -2.72 4.73
N GLU A 29 7.05 -3.09 3.54
CA GLU A 29 7.25 -4.41 2.97
C GLU A 29 8.69 -4.64 2.46
N SER A 30 9.29 -3.67 1.80
CA SER A 30 10.58 -3.85 1.13
C SER A 30 11.54 -2.66 1.26
N ASN A 31 11.19 -1.63 2.01
CA ASN A 31 11.90 -0.35 2.00
C ASN A 31 12.02 0.24 0.58
N GLY A 32 11.01 0.04 -0.25
CA GLY A 32 10.97 0.53 -1.63
C GLY A 32 11.81 -0.26 -2.64
N ASN A 33 12.25 -1.48 -2.30
CA ASN A 33 13.06 -2.31 -3.20
C ASN A 33 12.18 -3.17 -4.12
N PRO A 34 12.12 -2.89 -5.45
CA PRO A 34 11.29 -3.66 -6.37
C PRO A 34 11.78 -5.08 -6.63
N LEU A 35 13.02 -5.40 -6.28
CA LEU A 35 13.63 -6.72 -6.46
C LEU A 35 13.67 -7.55 -5.18
N ALA A 36 13.05 -7.06 -4.10
CA ALA A 36 13.05 -7.76 -2.82
C ALA A 36 12.34 -9.11 -2.90
N VAL A 37 12.92 -10.10 -2.23
CA VAL A 37 12.33 -11.43 -2.05
C VAL A 37 12.33 -11.75 -0.57
N GLY A 38 11.18 -12.14 -0.03
CA GLY A 38 10.99 -12.40 1.40
C GLY A 38 10.22 -13.70 1.64
N ASP A 39 10.00 -14.01 2.91
CA ASP A 39 9.22 -15.17 3.34
C ASP A 39 9.69 -16.50 2.72
N GLY A 40 10.99 -16.72 2.68
CA GLY A 40 11.55 -17.94 2.08
C GLY A 40 11.29 -18.08 0.58
N GLY A 41 11.19 -16.95 -0.14
CA GLY A 41 10.94 -16.91 -1.58
C GLY A 41 9.48 -16.78 -1.98
N ARG A 42 8.56 -16.75 -1.02
CA ARG A 42 7.11 -16.70 -1.29
C ARG A 42 6.62 -15.28 -1.61
N ALA A 43 7.19 -14.27 -0.99
CA ALA A 43 6.86 -12.87 -1.19
C ALA A 43 7.86 -12.22 -2.14
N ALA A 44 7.40 -11.39 -3.06
CA ALA A 44 8.27 -10.79 -4.07
C ALA A 44 7.86 -9.36 -4.42
N GLY A 45 8.87 -8.55 -4.76
CA GLY A 45 8.72 -7.20 -5.25
C GLY A 45 8.52 -6.17 -4.17
N ILE A 46 8.26 -4.94 -4.62
CA ILE A 46 8.16 -3.75 -3.76
C ILE A 46 7.09 -3.87 -2.67
N ALA A 47 6.00 -4.56 -2.95
CA ALA A 47 4.87 -4.77 -2.03
C ALA A 47 4.83 -6.17 -1.42
N GLN A 48 5.84 -7.00 -1.65
CA GLN A 48 5.96 -8.36 -1.12
C GLN A 48 4.72 -9.22 -1.42
N ILE A 49 4.37 -9.30 -2.70
CA ILE A 49 3.18 -9.98 -3.18
C ILE A 49 3.39 -11.50 -3.18
N TRP A 50 2.41 -12.23 -2.66
CA TRP A 50 2.38 -13.69 -2.70
C TRP A 50 1.73 -14.20 -3.99
N ALA A 51 2.06 -15.41 -4.40
CA ALA A 51 1.49 -16.03 -5.60
C ALA A 51 -0.03 -16.16 -5.53
N ILE A 52 -0.57 -16.44 -4.34
CA ILE A 52 -2.02 -16.53 -4.13
C ILE A 52 -2.73 -15.20 -4.37
N THR A 53 -2.09 -14.09 -4.05
CA THR A 53 -2.63 -12.73 -4.30
C THR A 53 -2.71 -12.46 -5.80
N VAL A 54 -1.67 -12.82 -6.56
CA VAL A 54 -1.68 -12.69 -8.03
C VAL A 54 -2.81 -13.51 -8.64
N LYS A 55 -2.95 -14.76 -8.22
CA LYS A 55 -4.02 -15.65 -8.67
C LYS A 55 -5.40 -15.09 -8.37
N ASP A 56 -5.59 -14.56 -7.16
CA ASP A 56 -6.88 -14.01 -6.74
C ASP A 56 -7.23 -12.74 -7.50
N VAL A 57 -6.27 -11.82 -7.70
CA VAL A 57 -6.48 -10.62 -8.52
C VAL A 57 -6.86 -10.98 -9.95
N ASN A 58 -6.20 -11.95 -10.56
CA ASN A 58 -6.55 -12.41 -11.90
C ASN A 58 -7.97 -12.94 -11.97
N ARG A 59 -8.42 -13.65 -10.93
CA ARG A 59 -9.80 -14.16 -10.82
C ARG A 59 -10.82 -13.03 -10.69
N ILE A 60 -10.58 -12.07 -9.79
CA ILE A 60 -11.56 -11.01 -9.47
C ILE A 60 -11.61 -9.90 -10.51
N ALA A 61 -10.51 -9.64 -11.20
CA ALA A 61 -10.37 -8.53 -12.14
C ALA A 61 -10.33 -8.97 -13.62
N GLY A 62 -10.30 -10.28 -13.89
CA GLY A 62 -10.18 -10.80 -15.26
C GLY A 62 -8.82 -10.47 -15.90
N THR A 63 -7.79 -10.29 -15.09
CA THR A 63 -6.41 -10.00 -15.53
C THR A 63 -5.60 -11.28 -15.70
N ASN A 64 -4.39 -11.16 -16.24
CA ASN A 64 -3.47 -12.27 -16.47
C ASN A 64 -2.04 -11.93 -16.04
N TYR A 65 -1.89 -11.28 -14.87
CA TYR A 65 -0.59 -11.05 -14.26
C TYR A 65 0.15 -12.37 -14.02
N THR A 66 1.47 -12.33 -14.25
CA THR A 66 2.39 -13.44 -13.95
C THR A 66 3.09 -13.23 -12.62
N LEU A 67 3.72 -14.26 -12.09
CA LEU A 67 4.53 -14.15 -10.88
C LEU A 67 5.72 -13.20 -11.07
N ASN A 68 6.26 -13.11 -12.28
CA ASN A 68 7.34 -12.19 -12.61
C ASN A 68 6.91 -10.73 -12.57
N ASP A 69 5.62 -10.44 -12.80
CA ASP A 69 5.06 -9.08 -12.75
C ASP A 69 5.15 -8.45 -11.35
N ARG A 70 5.34 -9.24 -10.31
CA ARG A 70 5.58 -8.77 -8.94
C ARG A 70 6.84 -7.91 -8.79
N PHE A 71 7.80 -8.03 -9.72
CA PHE A 71 9.03 -7.24 -9.76
C PHE A 71 8.88 -5.94 -10.58
N ASP A 72 7.74 -5.71 -11.21
CA ASP A 72 7.39 -4.48 -11.88
C ASP A 72 6.58 -3.58 -10.93
N VAL A 73 7.04 -2.36 -10.68
CA VAL A 73 6.43 -1.45 -9.69
C VAL A 73 5.00 -1.07 -10.07
N GLU A 74 4.74 -0.74 -11.34
CA GLU A 74 3.41 -0.30 -11.78
C GLU A 74 2.41 -1.47 -11.79
N LYS A 75 2.84 -2.66 -12.18
CA LYS A 75 2.00 -3.87 -12.11
C LYS A 75 1.72 -4.26 -10.67
N SER A 76 2.70 -4.16 -9.78
CA SER A 76 2.52 -4.38 -8.34
C SER A 76 1.53 -3.39 -7.73
N ARG A 77 1.59 -2.12 -8.14
CA ARG A 77 0.63 -1.08 -7.72
C ARG A 77 -0.78 -1.43 -8.18
N ALA A 78 -0.94 -1.84 -9.44
CA ALA A 78 -2.23 -2.26 -9.98
C ALA A 78 -2.81 -3.46 -9.22
N ILE A 79 -1.99 -4.48 -8.94
CA ILE A 79 -2.38 -5.65 -8.15
C ILE A 79 -2.84 -5.23 -6.75
N PHE A 80 -2.08 -4.36 -6.09
CA PHE A 80 -2.44 -3.83 -4.77
C PHE A 80 -3.81 -3.13 -4.78
N HIS A 81 -4.03 -2.23 -5.72
CA HIS A 81 -5.29 -1.50 -5.81
C HIS A 81 -6.47 -2.40 -6.17
N LEU A 82 -6.31 -3.30 -7.13
CA LEU A 82 -7.36 -4.26 -7.50
C LEU A 82 -7.77 -5.12 -6.30
N TYR A 83 -6.82 -5.59 -5.53
CA TYR A 83 -7.06 -6.42 -4.35
C TYR A 83 -7.73 -5.64 -3.22
N THR A 84 -7.16 -4.50 -2.83
CA THR A 84 -7.66 -3.71 -1.71
C THR A 84 -8.99 -3.02 -2.00
N GLU A 85 -9.26 -2.64 -3.25
CA GLU A 85 -10.56 -2.11 -3.65
C GLU A 85 -11.64 -3.20 -3.73
N HIS A 86 -11.28 -4.41 -4.11
CA HIS A 86 -12.24 -5.51 -4.13
C HIS A 86 -12.69 -5.89 -2.71
N TYR A 87 -11.74 -6.10 -1.79
CA TYR A 87 -12.04 -6.58 -0.43
C TYR A 87 -12.29 -5.48 0.59
N GLY A 88 -11.81 -4.26 0.34
CA GLY A 88 -11.87 -3.13 1.26
C GLY A 88 -12.50 -1.87 0.66
N LYS A 89 -13.36 -2.01 -0.36
CA LYS A 89 -14.01 -0.86 -1.01
C LYS A 89 -14.73 0.02 0.01
N GLY A 90 -14.44 1.33 -0.04
CA GLY A 90 -15.05 2.31 0.85
C GLY A 90 -14.54 2.27 2.29
N GLN A 91 -13.60 1.40 2.60
CA GLN A 91 -13.02 1.27 3.93
C GLN A 91 -11.80 2.18 4.13
N SER A 92 -11.39 2.34 5.40
CA SER A 92 -10.22 3.13 5.77
C SER A 92 -8.91 2.50 5.29
N ASP A 93 -7.84 3.30 5.29
CA ASP A 93 -6.49 2.82 5.04
C ASP A 93 -6.08 1.70 6.02
N GLU A 94 -6.51 1.79 7.29
CA GLU A 94 -6.26 0.74 8.26
C GLU A 94 -6.86 -0.60 7.85
N VAL A 95 -8.13 -0.61 7.46
CA VAL A 95 -8.81 -1.83 7.01
C VAL A 95 -8.14 -2.40 5.76
N LYS A 96 -7.83 -1.57 4.78
CA LYS A 96 -7.13 -1.99 3.55
C LYS A 96 -5.74 -2.55 3.83
N ALA A 97 -4.98 -1.92 4.73
CA ALA A 97 -3.67 -2.43 5.15
C ALA A 97 -3.76 -3.79 5.83
N ARG A 98 -4.74 -3.97 6.71
CA ARG A 98 -4.98 -5.26 7.38
C ARG A 98 -5.39 -6.36 6.41
N ILE A 99 -6.24 -6.03 5.45
CA ILE A 99 -6.64 -6.96 4.37
C ILE A 99 -5.43 -7.31 3.50
N TRP A 100 -4.59 -6.35 3.17
CA TRP A 100 -3.37 -6.62 2.38
C TRP A 100 -2.43 -7.60 3.07
N ASN A 101 -2.19 -7.41 4.36
CA ASN A 101 -1.28 -8.26 5.13
C ASN A 101 -1.91 -9.60 5.56
N GLY A 102 -3.18 -9.58 5.93
CA GLY A 102 -3.85 -10.72 6.58
C GLY A 102 -4.85 -11.48 5.71
N GLY A 103 -5.12 -11.00 4.51
CA GLY A 103 -6.08 -11.60 3.58
C GLY A 103 -7.52 -11.07 3.76
N PRO A 104 -8.48 -11.59 2.96
CA PRO A 104 -9.85 -11.08 2.91
C PRO A 104 -10.59 -11.10 4.25
N ASN A 105 -10.22 -12.03 5.13
CA ASN A 105 -10.85 -12.21 6.45
C ASN A 105 -10.07 -11.54 7.59
N ALA A 106 -9.15 -10.62 7.29
CA ALA A 106 -8.29 -9.97 8.28
C ALA A 106 -9.08 -9.33 9.42
N MET A 107 -10.24 -8.73 9.14
CA MET A 107 -11.06 -8.05 10.15
C MET A 107 -11.78 -9.01 11.11
N LYS A 108 -11.74 -10.31 10.84
CA LYS A 108 -12.25 -11.37 11.73
C LYS A 108 -11.13 -12.02 12.57
N ALA A 109 -9.89 -11.54 12.43
CA ALA A 109 -8.74 -12.13 13.12
C ALA A 109 -8.84 -12.01 14.64
N THR A 110 -8.38 -13.04 15.32
CA THR A 110 -8.23 -13.12 16.78
C THR A 110 -6.86 -13.67 17.15
N GLY A 111 -6.51 -13.64 18.44
CA GLY A 111 -5.27 -14.25 18.93
C GLY A 111 -4.01 -13.67 18.28
N GLN A 112 -3.08 -14.54 17.95
CA GLN A 112 -1.78 -14.15 17.40
C GLN A 112 -1.91 -13.44 16.04
N LYS A 113 -2.86 -13.84 15.22
CA LYS A 113 -3.10 -13.16 13.94
C LYS A 113 -3.50 -11.70 14.13
N LEU A 114 -4.39 -11.42 15.07
CA LEU A 114 -4.77 -10.05 15.42
C LEU A 114 -3.56 -9.25 15.94
N THR A 115 -2.76 -9.84 16.81
CA THR A 115 -1.53 -9.20 17.30
C THR A 115 -0.58 -8.82 16.16
N ASN A 116 -0.39 -9.72 15.21
CA ASN A 116 0.46 -9.48 14.03
C ASN A 116 -0.10 -8.35 13.15
N LEU A 117 -1.42 -8.32 12.93
CA LEU A 117 -2.08 -7.26 12.15
C LEU A 117 -1.99 -5.89 12.85
N ASN A 118 -2.11 -5.85 14.18
CA ASN A 118 -1.92 -4.64 14.96
C ASN A 118 -0.48 -4.11 14.81
N ARG A 119 0.50 -5.00 14.87
CA ARG A 119 1.92 -4.64 14.68
C ARG A 119 2.17 -4.12 13.27
N TYR A 120 1.60 -4.76 12.27
CA TYR A 120 1.70 -4.32 10.87
C TYR A 120 1.10 -2.93 10.67
N TRP A 121 -0.14 -2.71 11.14
CA TRP A 121 -0.77 -1.39 11.07
C TRP A 121 0.04 -0.31 11.80
N ASN A 122 0.61 -0.62 12.95
CA ASN A 122 1.45 0.32 13.67
C ASN A 122 2.70 0.73 12.88
N LYS A 123 3.24 -0.16 12.05
CA LYS A 123 4.33 0.18 11.13
C LYS A 123 3.85 1.05 9.97
N ILE A 124 2.73 0.69 9.36
CA ILE A 124 2.15 1.42 8.21
C ILE A 124 1.84 2.86 8.59
N LYS A 125 1.11 3.10 9.68
CA LYS A 125 0.65 4.45 10.05
C LYS A 125 1.78 5.44 10.34
N LYS A 126 2.99 4.97 10.64
CA LYS A 126 4.16 5.83 10.80
C LYS A 126 4.63 6.45 9.48
N HIS A 127 4.20 5.92 8.35
CA HIS A 127 4.57 6.37 7.01
C HIS A 127 3.42 7.06 6.27
N LEU A 128 2.30 7.26 6.92
CA LEU A 128 1.14 8.03 6.40
C LEU A 128 1.22 9.54 6.85
#